data_a3b9a67350cc658a6e86e3b4d445f7b5
#
_entry.id   a3b9a67350cc658a6e86e3b4d445f7b5
#
_cell.length_a   1.000
_cell.length_b   1.000
_cell.length_c   1.000
_cell.angle_alpha   90.00
_cell.angle_beta   90.00
_cell.angle_gamma   90.00
#
_symmetry.space_group_name_H-M   'P 1'
#
loop_
_entity.id
_entity.type
_entity.pdbx_description
1 polymer ?
#
loop_
_entity_poly.entity_id
_entity_poly.type
_entity_poly.pdbx_seq_one_letter_code
_entity_poly.pdbx_strand_id
1 'polypeptide(L)'
;MKQTLFLMAARATTLDCEWARIYQRLLPRLATYDERTKDYRGKLRVIGRIAGQMASMIFALLKTDYETLSQVPPGEVPPPPMLYDPAIHRKHQEGHYRSLKPGTHPRKIIQLPHFS
;
A
#
# COMPACT_ATOMS: atom_id res chain seq x y z
N MET A 1 12.81 -12.68 -3.08
CA MET A 1 11.95 -11.50 -3.31
C MET A 1 10.76 -11.46 -2.38
N LYS A 2 9.98 -12.51 -2.33
CA LYS A 2 8.78 -12.60 -1.52
C LYS A 2 9.05 -12.37 -0.03
N GLN A 3 10.08 -13.02 0.50
CA GLN A 3 10.47 -12.88 1.89
C GLN A 3 10.98 -11.48 2.20
N THR A 4 11.71 -10.87 1.28
CA THR A 4 12.22 -9.52 1.45
C THR A 4 11.07 -8.51 1.58
N LEU A 5 10.06 -8.62 0.71
CA LEU A 5 8.88 -7.74 0.78
C LEU A 5 8.12 -7.93 2.07
N PHE A 6 8.00 -9.17 2.53
CA PHE A 6 7.33 -9.46 3.80
C PHE A 6 8.06 -8.80 4.97
N LEU A 7 9.39 -8.90 5.00
CA LEU A 7 10.19 -8.28 6.05
C LEU A 7 10.11 -6.75 6.01
N MET A 8 10.11 -6.18 4.80
CA MET A 8 9.92 -4.73 4.64
C MET A 8 8.56 -4.29 5.17
N ALA A 9 7.52 -5.04 4.84
CA ALA A 9 6.17 -4.72 5.30
C ALA A 9 6.08 -4.83 6.82
N ALA A 10 6.64 -5.87 7.40
CA ALA A 10 6.66 -6.06 8.85
C ALA A 10 7.38 -4.90 9.54
N ARG A 11 8.50 -4.46 8.99
CA ARG A 11 9.24 -3.32 9.54
C ARG A 11 8.44 -2.03 9.41
N ALA A 12 7.82 -1.82 8.26
CA ALA A 12 7.05 -0.61 8.00
C ALA A 12 5.91 -0.42 8.99
N THR A 13 5.31 -1.50 9.49
CA THR A 13 4.20 -1.40 10.46
C THR A 13 4.64 -0.83 11.80
N THR A 14 5.95 -0.82 12.08
CA THR A 14 6.49 -0.29 13.34
C THR A 14 6.98 1.14 13.22
N LEU A 15 6.91 1.72 12.03
CA LEU A 15 7.37 3.07 11.76
C LEU A 15 6.18 4.02 11.64
N ASP A 16 6.45 5.33 11.77
CA ASP A 16 5.42 6.34 11.55
C ASP A 16 5.36 6.65 10.05
N CYS A 17 4.56 5.88 9.33
CA CYS A 17 4.45 6.01 7.87
C CYS A 17 3.06 5.58 7.40
N GLU A 18 2.78 5.81 6.11
CA GLU A 18 1.50 5.44 5.52
C GLU A 18 1.21 3.94 5.59
N TRP A 19 2.25 3.11 5.44
CA TRP A 19 2.09 1.66 5.53
C TRP A 19 1.62 1.24 6.91
N ALA A 20 2.10 1.90 7.96
CA ALA A 20 1.65 1.64 9.32
C ALA A 20 0.18 2.03 9.50
N ARG A 21 -0.25 3.14 8.89
CA ARG A 21 -1.64 3.55 8.94
C ARG A 21 -2.55 2.57 8.22
N ILE A 22 -2.12 2.05 7.09
CA ILE A 22 -2.85 1.02 6.37
C ILE A 22 -2.96 -0.24 7.23
N TYR A 23 -1.87 -0.61 7.89
CA TYR A 23 -1.86 -1.76 8.80
C TYR A 23 -2.90 -1.58 9.90
N GLN A 24 -2.94 -0.43 10.54
CA GLN A 24 -3.90 -0.15 11.61
C GLN A 24 -5.35 -0.23 11.12
N ARG A 25 -5.61 0.20 9.90
CA ARG A 25 -6.95 0.12 9.32
C ARG A 25 -7.35 -1.31 8.96
N LEU A 26 -6.41 -2.09 8.47
CA LEU A 26 -6.70 -3.46 8.03
C LEU A 26 -6.75 -4.44 9.20
N LEU A 27 -6.10 -4.13 10.30
CA LEU A 27 -5.99 -5.04 11.44
C LEU A 27 -7.36 -5.53 11.94
N PRO A 28 -8.33 -4.64 12.23
CA PRO A 28 -9.64 -5.11 12.71
C PRO A 28 -10.47 -5.82 11.62
N ARG A 29 -10.11 -5.68 10.36
CA ARG A 29 -10.85 -6.29 9.25
C ARG A 29 -10.34 -7.68 8.91
N LEU A 30 -9.03 -7.89 8.98
CA LEU A 30 -8.39 -9.13 8.54
C LEU A 30 -7.92 -9.99 9.68
N ALA A 31 -7.70 -9.42 10.86
CA ALA A 31 -7.26 -10.13 12.05
C ALA A 31 -8.41 -10.23 13.03
N THR A 32 -8.32 -11.18 13.96
CA THR A 32 -9.34 -11.39 14.98
C THR A 32 -8.80 -10.94 16.33
N TYR A 33 -9.53 -10.07 17.00
CA TYR A 33 -9.14 -9.62 18.33
C TYR A 33 -9.38 -10.71 19.35
N ASP A 34 -8.36 -11.02 20.15
CA ASP A 34 -8.46 -11.99 21.23
C ASP A 34 -8.45 -11.23 22.56
N GLU A 35 -9.60 -11.20 23.23
CA GLU A 35 -9.74 -10.47 24.49
C GLU A 35 -8.90 -11.07 25.61
N ARG A 36 -8.61 -12.37 25.52
CA ARG A 36 -7.84 -13.04 26.54
C ARG A 36 -6.39 -12.59 26.57
N THR A 37 -5.80 -12.39 25.38
CA THR A 37 -4.44 -11.89 25.27
C THR A 37 -4.39 -10.39 25.05
N LYS A 38 -5.54 -9.76 24.82
CA LYS A 38 -5.69 -8.33 24.49
C LYS A 38 -4.86 -7.94 23.29
N ASP A 39 -4.84 -8.80 22.28
CA ASP A 39 -4.10 -8.58 21.07
C ASP A 39 -4.83 -9.25 19.89
N TYR A 40 -4.39 -8.92 18.67
CA TYR A 40 -4.97 -9.50 17.47
C TYR A 40 -4.25 -10.79 17.09
N ARG A 41 -5.04 -11.74 16.58
CA ARG A 41 -4.53 -12.97 15.97
C ARG A 41 -4.59 -12.83 14.47
N GLY A 42 -3.59 -13.36 13.76
CA GLY A 42 -3.57 -13.31 12.32
C GLY A 42 -2.91 -12.05 11.77
N LYS A 43 -2.03 -11.42 12.55
CA LYS A 43 -1.30 -10.23 12.11
C LYS A 43 -0.47 -10.48 10.86
N LEU A 44 0.04 -11.69 10.70
CA LEU A 44 0.85 -12.04 9.52
C LEU A 44 0.04 -11.94 8.24
N ARG A 45 -1.26 -12.19 8.31
CA ARG A 45 -2.15 -12.03 7.16
C ARG A 45 -2.22 -10.56 6.73
N VAL A 46 -2.30 -9.66 7.71
CA VAL A 46 -2.34 -8.23 7.44
C VAL A 46 -1.00 -7.78 6.84
N ILE A 47 0.12 -8.22 7.41
CA ILE A 47 1.44 -7.90 6.90
C ILE A 47 1.61 -8.41 5.47
N GLY A 48 1.10 -9.62 5.18
CA GLY A 48 1.13 -10.17 3.83
C GLY A 48 0.36 -9.32 2.83
N ARG A 49 -0.78 -8.77 3.25
CA ARG A 49 -1.56 -7.86 2.40
C ARG A 49 -0.78 -6.60 2.09
N ILE A 50 -0.10 -6.04 3.09
CA ILE A 50 0.71 -4.85 2.91
C ILE A 50 1.89 -5.14 1.99
N ALA A 51 2.53 -6.29 2.14
CA ALA A 51 3.62 -6.70 1.26
C ALA A 51 3.16 -6.75 -0.20
N GLY A 52 1.95 -7.26 -0.44
CA GLY A 52 1.37 -7.28 -1.78
C GLY A 52 1.15 -5.88 -2.33
N GLN A 53 0.67 -4.96 -1.50
CA GLN A 53 0.48 -3.57 -1.92
C GLN A 53 1.82 -2.89 -2.19
N MET A 54 2.85 -3.17 -1.40
CA MET A 54 4.19 -2.66 -1.66
C MET A 54 4.72 -3.16 -2.99
N ALA A 55 4.53 -4.43 -3.29
CA ALA A 55 4.96 -5.01 -4.56
C ALA A 55 4.27 -4.30 -5.73
N SER A 56 2.98 -4.04 -5.63
CA SER A 56 2.23 -3.32 -6.66
C SER A 56 2.75 -1.90 -6.85
N MET A 57 3.05 -1.23 -5.75
CA MET A 57 3.60 0.13 -5.80
C MET A 57 4.97 0.15 -6.48
N ILE A 58 5.84 -0.77 -6.10
CA ILE A 58 7.18 -0.88 -6.71
C ILE A 58 7.05 -1.16 -8.20
N PHE A 59 6.16 -2.08 -8.57
CA PHE A 59 5.94 -2.40 -9.98
C PHE A 59 5.46 -1.19 -10.76
N ALA A 60 4.53 -0.41 -10.19
CA ALA A 60 4.01 0.79 -10.86
C ALA A 60 5.10 1.83 -11.07
N LEU A 61 5.97 2.03 -10.08
CA LEU A 61 7.08 2.98 -10.20
C LEU A 61 8.07 2.54 -11.27
N LEU A 62 8.43 1.26 -11.27
CA LEU A 62 9.36 0.71 -12.26
C LEU A 62 8.78 0.76 -13.66
N LYS A 63 7.50 0.49 -13.80
CA LYS A 63 6.83 0.54 -15.10
C LYS A 63 6.84 1.96 -15.66
N THR A 64 6.55 2.94 -14.83
CA THR A 64 6.58 4.35 -15.22
C THR A 64 7.98 4.75 -15.66
N ASP A 65 9.00 4.35 -14.90
CA ASP A 65 10.39 4.64 -15.25
C ASP A 65 10.78 4.01 -16.56
N TYR A 66 10.37 2.75 -16.79
CA TYR A 66 10.66 2.05 -18.03
C TYR A 66 10.04 2.77 -19.24
N GLU A 67 8.78 3.17 -19.11
CA GLU A 67 8.08 3.89 -20.16
C GLU A 67 8.75 5.24 -20.45
N THR A 68 9.14 5.96 -19.41
CA THR A 68 9.83 7.24 -19.55
C THR A 68 11.17 7.07 -20.25
N LEU A 69 11.96 6.08 -19.84
CA LEU A 69 13.27 5.83 -20.44
C LEU A 69 13.17 5.42 -21.90
N SER A 70 12.14 4.68 -22.26
CA SER A 70 11.97 4.23 -23.65
C SER A 70 11.62 5.38 -24.59
N GLN A 71 11.18 6.52 -24.06
CA GLN A 71 10.85 7.71 -24.84
C GLN A 71 11.97 8.73 -24.90
N VAL A 72 13.07 8.49 -24.17
CA VAL A 72 14.21 9.41 -24.16
C VAL A 72 15.01 9.21 -25.44
N PRO A 73 15.24 10.28 -26.24
CA PRO A 73 16.04 10.17 -27.45
C PRO A 73 17.48 9.82 -27.14
N PRO A 74 18.18 9.15 -28.07
CA PRO A 74 19.60 8.83 -27.87
C PRO A 74 20.42 10.08 -27.63
N GLY A 75 21.31 10.02 -26.65
CA GLY A 75 22.20 11.14 -26.32
C GLY A 75 21.64 12.17 -25.38
N GLU A 76 20.35 12.06 -25.02
CA GLU A 76 19.78 12.96 -24.04
C GLU A 76 19.86 12.36 -22.64
N VAL A 77 19.94 13.25 -21.64
CA VAL A 77 19.96 12.83 -20.24
C VAL A 77 18.53 12.44 -19.82
N PRO A 78 18.33 11.22 -19.32
CA PRO A 78 17.00 10.81 -18.87
C PRO A 78 16.56 11.62 -17.65
N PRO A 79 15.24 11.81 -17.44
CA PRO A 79 14.74 12.43 -16.22
C PRO A 79 15.04 11.56 -15.01
N PRO A 80 15.03 12.13 -13.80
CA PRO A 80 15.25 11.35 -12.60
C PRO A 80 14.18 10.26 -12.42
N PRO A 81 14.51 9.16 -11.75
CA PRO A 81 13.55 8.08 -11.56
C PRO A 81 12.39 8.51 -10.65
N MET A 82 11.26 7.85 -10.84
CA MET A 82 10.11 8.04 -9.96
C MET A 82 10.42 7.49 -8.58
N LEU A 83 10.17 8.30 -7.57
CA LEU A 83 10.38 7.90 -6.18
C LEU A 83 9.04 7.78 -5.48
N TYR A 84 8.99 6.92 -4.50
CA TYR A 84 7.83 6.81 -3.65
C TYR A 84 7.63 8.12 -2.88
N ASP A 85 6.42 8.68 -2.96
CA ASP A 85 6.07 9.91 -2.26
C ASP A 85 4.97 9.60 -1.23
N PRO A 86 5.29 9.65 0.06
CA PRO A 86 4.31 9.37 1.10
C PRO A 86 3.10 10.31 1.05
N ALA A 87 3.28 11.55 0.64
CA ALA A 87 2.18 12.51 0.57
C ALA A 87 1.17 12.13 -0.51
N ILE A 88 1.66 11.74 -1.67
CA ILE A 88 0.79 11.29 -2.76
C ILE A 88 0.08 10.00 -2.35
N HIS A 89 0.78 9.09 -1.71
CA HIS A 89 0.21 7.84 -1.24
C HIS A 89 -0.91 8.10 -0.22
N ARG A 90 -0.66 8.99 0.73
CA ARG A 90 -1.66 9.36 1.73
C ARG A 90 -2.90 9.96 1.07
N LYS A 91 -2.70 10.86 0.13
CA LYS A 91 -3.78 11.51 -0.59
C LYS A 91 -4.64 10.51 -1.35
N HIS A 92 -4.00 9.53 -1.98
CA HIS A 92 -4.69 8.46 -2.68
C HIS A 92 -5.53 7.62 -1.72
N GLN A 93 -4.96 7.25 -0.57
CA GLN A 93 -5.66 6.47 0.44
C GLN A 93 -6.85 7.24 1.02
N GLU A 94 -6.65 8.51 1.33
CA GLU A 94 -7.72 9.36 1.85
C GLU A 94 -8.85 9.51 0.84
N GLY A 95 -8.52 9.74 -0.42
CA GLY A 95 -9.52 9.85 -1.47
C GLY A 95 -10.34 8.58 -1.60
N HIS A 96 -9.70 7.43 -1.48
CA HIS A 96 -10.38 6.15 -1.52
C HIS A 96 -11.36 5.97 -0.35
N TYR A 97 -10.92 6.32 0.85
CA TYR A 97 -11.74 6.14 2.05
C TYR A 97 -12.78 7.24 2.24
N ARG A 98 -12.52 8.44 1.69
CA ARG A 98 -13.48 9.53 1.78
C ARG A 98 -14.77 9.28 1.00
N SER A 99 -14.74 8.36 0.08
CA SER A 99 -15.97 7.99 -0.63
C SER A 99 -16.94 7.21 0.25
N LEU A 100 -16.51 6.82 1.45
CA LEU A 100 -17.39 6.20 2.44
C LEU A 100 -18.22 7.26 3.12
N LYS A 101 -19.46 7.40 2.67
CA LYS A 101 -20.44 8.27 3.33
C LYS A 101 -21.22 7.48 4.38
N PRO A 102 -21.80 8.16 5.38
CA PRO A 102 -22.67 7.46 6.33
C PRO A 102 -23.73 6.65 5.61
N GLY A 103 -23.88 5.39 6.00
CA GLY A 103 -24.80 4.48 5.35
C GLY A 103 -24.29 3.77 4.11
N THR A 104 -23.12 4.14 3.61
CA THR A 104 -22.52 3.47 2.46
C THR A 104 -21.89 2.15 2.91
N HIS A 105 -22.23 1.07 2.22
CA HIS A 105 -21.68 -0.23 2.57
C HIS A 105 -20.19 -0.30 2.20
N PRO A 106 -19.31 -0.70 3.13
CA PRO A 106 -17.87 -0.74 2.88
C PRO A 106 -17.44 -1.53 1.65
N ARG A 107 -18.18 -2.59 1.30
CA ARG A 107 -17.86 -3.42 0.14
C ARG A 107 -17.91 -2.67 -1.17
N LYS A 108 -18.78 -1.66 -1.28
CA LYS A 108 -18.86 -0.84 -2.49
C LYS A 108 -17.56 -0.10 -2.74
N ILE A 109 -16.91 0.35 -1.66
CA ILE A 109 -15.66 1.07 -1.76
C ILE A 109 -14.52 0.12 -2.12
N ILE A 110 -14.50 -1.06 -1.51
CA ILE A 110 -13.46 -2.06 -1.75
C ILE A 110 -13.47 -2.57 -3.19
N GLN A 111 -14.64 -2.58 -3.81
CA GLN A 111 -14.81 -3.07 -5.17
C GLN A 111 -14.41 -2.06 -6.24
N LEU A 112 -14.05 -0.84 -5.86
CA LEU A 112 -13.65 0.17 -6.83
C LEU A 112 -12.31 -0.19 -7.45
N PRO A 113 -12.19 -0.07 -8.78
CA PRO A 113 -11.04 -0.63 -9.50
C PRO A 113 -9.73 0.13 -9.33
N HIS A 114 -9.74 1.28 -8.74
CA HIS A 114 -8.53 2.09 -8.61
C HIS A 114 -7.49 1.53 -7.66
N PHE A 115 -7.75 0.36 -7.12
CA PHE A 115 -6.77 -0.34 -6.33
C PHE A 115 -5.69 -1.00 -7.15
N SER A 116 -5.99 -1.26 -8.37
CA SER A 116 -5.03 -1.94 -9.23
C SER A 116 -3.81 -1.09 -9.55
#